data_b77565e58d2a369a6dc5614370571d55
#
_entry.id   b77565e58d2a369a6dc5614370571d55
#
_cell.length_a   1.000
_cell.length_b   1.000
_cell.length_c   1.000
_cell.angle_alpha   90.00
_cell.angle_beta   90.00
_cell.angle_gamma   90.00
#
_symmetry.space_group_name_H-M   'P 1'
#
loop_
_entity.id
_entity.type
_entity.pdbx_description
1 polymer ?
#
loop_
_entity_poly.entity_id
_entity_poly.type
_entity_poly.pdbx_seq_one_letter_code
_entity_poly.pdbx_strand_id
1 'polypeptide(L)'
;MFNHSKKIFSILAVFSLLFVYACEPGGKQGSKGKSKTLTETQKRDFVRCGVSQGLPGFSNADAGGNWTGVDVDVCRAVAAAVLGDANKVKFTPLSAKERFTALTSGEIDILSRNTTWTLSRDADIGLTFVGVNFYDGQGFMVRKSSGITSTSQFKNGISACTNIGTTTELNMRDFFNSKGISYEPVAFEKADEVVAAYDSGRCDTYTTDKSGLAAQRTKMSNPDEHIVLPETISKEPLGPVVRQGDAVWEDIVRWSLNTMIEAEEYGINSANADMMKTSENPQIKRLVGSEGELGAALGLDNDWSLRIIKQVGNYGESYKRNIADTGILPDRGPNNIWTQGGLLYTPPAR
;
A
#
# COMPACT_ATOMS: atom_id res chain seq x y z
N MET A 1 57.94 14.42 -83.71
CA MET A 1 57.42 13.08 -83.48
C MET A 1 56.24 13.24 -82.50
N PHE A 2 55.05 13.20 -83.02
CA PHE A 2 53.81 13.59 -82.31
C PHE A 2 53.05 12.36 -81.88
N ASN A 3 52.63 12.38 -80.66
CA ASN A 3 51.76 11.36 -80.17
C ASN A 3 50.50 11.99 -79.62
N HIS A 4 49.33 11.68 -80.23
CA HIS A 4 48.02 12.18 -79.88
C HIS A 4 47.38 11.32 -78.83
N SER A 5 47.11 11.94 -77.72
CA SER A 5 46.28 11.34 -76.63
C SER A 5 44.84 11.68 -76.82
N LYS A 6 43.96 10.67 -77.02
CA LYS A 6 42.51 10.80 -77.08
C LYS A 6 41.92 10.78 -75.65
N LYS A 7 41.27 11.88 -75.27
CA LYS A 7 40.45 11.94 -74.02
C LYS A 7 39.11 11.28 -74.28
N ILE A 8 38.82 10.26 -73.50
CA ILE A 8 37.47 9.65 -73.40
C ILE A 8 36.73 10.30 -72.23
N PHE A 9 35.64 10.95 -72.50
CA PHE A 9 34.73 11.48 -71.48
C PHE A 9 33.78 10.35 -71.08
N SER A 10 33.89 9.91 -69.81
CA SER A 10 32.90 9.00 -69.19
C SER A 10 31.88 9.85 -68.45
N ILE A 11 30.64 9.81 -68.91
CA ILE A 11 29.49 10.39 -68.21
C ILE A 11 29.06 9.43 -67.12
N LEU A 12 29.25 9.80 -65.86
CA LEU A 12 28.72 9.09 -64.74
C LEU A 12 27.28 9.55 -64.51
N ALA A 13 26.32 8.66 -64.82
CA ALA A 13 24.92 8.85 -64.45
C ALA A 13 24.75 8.50 -62.94
N VAL A 14 24.52 9.51 -62.11
CA VAL A 14 24.17 9.33 -60.70
C VAL A 14 22.70 8.98 -60.61
N PHE A 15 22.39 7.72 -60.33
CA PHE A 15 21.06 7.27 -59.99
C PHE A 15 20.82 7.58 -58.50
N SER A 16 20.09 8.67 -58.18
CA SER A 16 19.63 8.97 -56.85
C SER A 16 18.43 8.06 -56.52
N LEU A 17 18.71 6.99 -55.74
CA LEU A 17 17.66 6.21 -55.07
C LEU A 17 17.09 7.03 -53.91
N LEU A 18 15.94 7.61 -54.09
CA LEU A 18 15.08 8.12 -53.04
C LEU A 18 14.52 6.94 -52.22
N PHE A 19 15.16 6.66 -51.08
CA PHE A 19 14.54 5.82 -50.05
C PHE A 19 13.40 6.61 -49.39
N VAL A 20 12.20 6.36 -49.81
CA VAL A 20 10.98 6.78 -49.09
C VAL A 20 10.91 5.89 -47.83
N TYR A 21 11.36 6.41 -46.68
CA TYR A 21 11.03 5.80 -45.39
C TYR A 21 9.54 5.97 -45.18
N ALA A 22 8.76 4.94 -45.48
CA ALA A 22 7.40 4.81 -44.98
C ALA A 22 7.49 4.63 -43.47
N CYS A 23 7.17 5.69 -42.71
CA CYS A 23 6.84 5.54 -41.28
C CYS A 23 5.59 4.69 -41.18
N GLU A 24 5.71 3.40 -40.92
CA GLU A 24 4.63 2.60 -40.41
C GLU A 24 4.25 3.13 -39.02
N PRO A 25 3.00 3.54 -38.79
CA PRO A 25 2.50 3.79 -37.45
C PRO A 25 2.10 2.45 -36.81
N GLY A 26 3.07 1.61 -36.60
CA GLY A 26 2.97 0.36 -35.88
C GLY A 26 3.83 0.43 -34.65
N GLY A 27 3.40 1.16 -33.64
CA GLY A 27 3.95 1.01 -32.31
C GLY A 27 3.77 -0.46 -31.89
N LYS A 28 4.85 -1.24 -31.97
CA LYS A 28 4.91 -2.54 -31.30
C LYS A 28 4.57 -2.27 -29.86
N GLN A 29 3.36 -2.57 -29.44
CA GLN A 29 3.00 -2.74 -28.06
C GLN A 29 4.02 -3.74 -27.51
N GLY A 30 4.98 -3.25 -26.72
CA GLY A 30 5.96 -4.10 -26.07
C GLY A 30 5.17 -5.15 -25.29
N SER A 31 5.31 -6.43 -25.65
CA SER A 31 4.68 -7.49 -24.90
C SER A 31 5.20 -7.39 -23.48
N LYS A 32 4.36 -6.92 -22.55
CA LYS A 32 4.68 -7.01 -21.13
C LYS A 32 5.01 -8.47 -20.87
N GLY A 33 6.20 -8.74 -20.30
CA GLY A 33 6.60 -10.11 -19.96
C GLY A 33 5.53 -10.78 -19.11
N LYS A 34 5.38 -12.10 -19.25
CA LYS A 34 4.41 -12.84 -18.42
C LYS A 34 4.79 -12.70 -16.96
N SER A 35 3.87 -12.24 -16.11
CA SER A 35 4.08 -12.20 -14.67
C SER A 35 4.24 -13.61 -14.11
N LYS A 36 5.41 -13.85 -13.50
CA LYS A 36 5.67 -15.10 -12.78
C LYS A 36 4.76 -15.20 -11.56
N THR A 37 4.61 -14.12 -10.80
CA THR A 37 3.82 -14.10 -9.57
C THR A 37 2.33 -14.35 -9.87
N LEU A 38 1.77 -13.71 -10.92
CA LEU A 38 0.39 -13.98 -11.36
C LEU A 38 0.20 -15.45 -11.74
N THR A 39 1.11 -16.00 -12.58
CA THR A 39 1.03 -17.38 -13.04
C THR A 39 1.06 -18.37 -11.87
N GLU A 40 1.98 -18.17 -10.91
CA GLU A 40 2.09 -19.01 -9.71
C GLU A 40 0.87 -18.86 -8.80
N THR A 41 0.33 -17.64 -8.64
CA THR A 41 -0.87 -17.37 -7.86
C THR A 41 -2.08 -18.07 -8.44
N GLN A 42 -2.29 -17.97 -9.75
CA GLN A 42 -3.38 -18.67 -10.45
C GLN A 42 -3.24 -20.20 -10.36
N LYS A 43 -2.02 -20.73 -10.48
CA LYS A 43 -1.76 -22.19 -10.38
C LYS A 43 -2.06 -22.73 -8.99
N ARG A 44 -1.73 -22.03 -7.92
CA ARG A 44 -1.96 -22.48 -6.53
C ARG A 44 -3.34 -22.12 -6.00
N ASP A 45 -4.08 -21.25 -6.71
CA ASP A 45 -5.45 -20.82 -6.43
C ASP A 45 -5.62 -20.01 -5.12
N PHE A 46 -4.59 -19.32 -4.67
CA PHE A 46 -4.66 -18.33 -3.56
C PHE A 46 -3.52 -17.33 -3.59
N VAL A 47 -3.77 -16.12 -3.06
CA VAL A 47 -2.79 -15.06 -2.83
C VAL A 47 -2.13 -15.28 -1.45
N ARG A 48 -0.81 -15.18 -1.37
CA ARG A 48 -0.07 -15.17 -0.10
C ARG A 48 0.15 -13.73 0.34
N CYS A 49 -0.48 -13.36 1.45
CA CYS A 49 -0.47 -11.99 1.97
C CYS A 49 0.21 -11.93 3.35
N GLY A 50 1.27 -11.14 3.47
CA GLY A 50 1.90 -10.80 4.74
C GLY A 50 1.13 -9.68 5.43
N VAL A 51 0.74 -9.90 6.68
CA VAL A 51 -0.06 -8.98 7.50
C VAL A 51 0.57 -8.77 8.87
N SER A 52 0.06 -7.84 9.67
CA SER A 52 0.49 -7.66 11.05
C SER A 52 0.08 -8.85 11.94
N GLN A 53 0.78 -9.01 13.05
CA GLN A 53 0.49 -10.06 14.03
C GLN A 53 -0.75 -9.79 14.89
N GLY A 54 -1.52 -8.72 14.59
CA GLY A 54 -2.73 -8.32 15.28
C GLY A 54 -2.74 -6.81 15.55
N LEU A 55 -3.19 -6.05 14.56
CA LEU A 55 -3.42 -4.60 14.65
C LEU A 55 -4.88 -4.33 14.30
N PRO A 56 -5.76 -4.08 15.30
CA PRO A 56 -7.17 -3.78 15.04
C PRO A 56 -7.36 -2.67 14.02
N GLY A 57 -8.32 -2.85 13.12
CA GLY A 57 -8.59 -1.91 12.02
C GLY A 57 -7.70 -2.09 10.78
N PHE A 58 -6.48 -2.62 10.92
CA PHE A 58 -5.52 -2.82 9.83
C PHE A 58 -5.41 -4.28 9.41
N SER A 59 -4.96 -5.15 10.31
CA SER A 59 -4.97 -6.59 10.11
C SER A 59 -5.05 -7.29 11.46
N ASN A 60 -6.18 -7.91 11.73
CA ASN A 60 -6.46 -8.59 12.98
C ASN A 60 -7.28 -9.85 12.72
N ALA A 61 -6.88 -10.95 13.34
CA ALA A 61 -7.63 -12.20 13.30
C ALA A 61 -8.56 -12.26 14.52
N ASP A 62 -9.80 -12.71 14.31
CA ASP A 62 -10.71 -13.07 15.41
C ASP A 62 -10.34 -14.46 15.99
N ALA A 63 -11.06 -14.87 17.02
CA ALA A 63 -10.88 -16.18 17.66
C ALA A 63 -11.14 -17.38 16.71
N GLY A 64 -11.90 -17.16 15.63
CA GLY A 64 -12.19 -18.15 14.59
C GLY A 64 -11.13 -18.18 13.49
N GLY A 65 -10.14 -17.29 13.54
CA GLY A 65 -9.09 -17.16 12.52
C GLY A 65 -9.50 -16.32 11.30
N ASN A 66 -10.64 -15.62 11.36
CA ASN A 66 -11.07 -14.73 10.28
C ASN A 66 -10.32 -13.40 10.38
N TRP A 67 -9.65 -13.02 9.31
CA TRP A 67 -8.89 -11.77 9.22
C TRP A 67 -9.78 -10.60 8.77
N THR A 68 -9.60 -9.45 9.42
CA THR A 68 -10.27 -8.18 9.09
C THR A 68 -9.28 -7.02 9.13
N GLY A 69 -9.58 -5.94 8.40
CA GLY A 69 -8.79 -4.71 8.39
C GLY A 69 -8.56 -4.15 7.00
N VAL A 70 -8.17 -2.89 6.93
CA VAL A 70 -7.92 -2.21 5.63
C VAL A 70 -6.75 -2.85 4.86
N ASP A 71 -5.73 -3.36 5.55
CA ASP A 71 -4.62 -4.08 4.93
C ASP A 71 -5.05 -5.46 4.39
N VAL A 72 -5.96 -6.12 5.11
CA VAL A 72 -6.57 -7.40 4.71
C VAL A 72 -7.42 -7.21 3.46
N ASP A 73 -8.20 -6.12 3.40
CA ASP A 73 -9.08 -5.83 2.27
C ASP A 73 -8.30 -5.56 0.98
N VAL A 74 -7.10 -4.96 1.05
CA VAL A 74 -6.22 -4.83 -0.12
C VAL A 74 -5.84 -6.21 -0.68
N CYS A 75 -5.47 -7.17 0.16
CA CYS A 75 -5.14 -8.52 -0.30
C CYS A 75 -6.36 -9.27 -0.85
N ARG A 76 -7.53 -9.07 -0.26
CA ARG A 76 -8.80 -9.59 -0.78
C ARG A 76 -9.18 -8.98 -2.13
N ALA A 77 -8.92 -7.67 -2.31
CA ALA A 77 -9.14 -7.01 -3.60
C ALA A 77 -8.27 -7.64 -4.70
N VAL A 78 -7.00 -7.92 -4.41
CA VAL A 78 -6.13 -8.61 -5.36
C VAL A 78 -6.62 -10.04 -5.65
N ALA A 79 -7.06 -10.79 -4.64
CA ALA A 79 -7.60 -12.14 -4.85
C ALA A 79 -8.89 -12.12 -5.69
N ALA A 80 -9.80 -11.19 -5.43
CA ALA A 80 -11.00 -10.97 -6.24
C ALA A 80 -10.64 -10.66 -7.70
N ALA A 81 -9.63 -9.82 -7.93
CA ALA A 81 -9.16 -9.46 -9.27
C ALA A 81 -8.59 -10.67 -10.03
N VAL A 82 -7.66 -11.42 -9.43
CA VAL A 82 -6.85 -12.43 -10.14
C VAL A 82 -7.44 -13.84 -10.10
N LEU A 83 -8.29 -14.16 -9.11
CA LEU A 83 -8.85 -15.49 -8.85
C LEU A 83 -10.39 -15.52 -8.84
N GLY A 84 -11.03 -14.35 -8.97
CA GLY A 84 -12.48 -14.23 -8.95
C GLY A 84 -13.13 -14.39 -7.58
N ASP A 85 -12.35 -14.58 -6.50
CA ASP A 85 -12.85 -14.81 -5.15
C ASP A 85 -11.95 -14.11 -4.11
N ALA A 86 -12.51 -13.16 -3.38
CA ALA A 86 -11.84 -12.39 -2.34
C ALA A 86 -11.38 -13.24 -1.14
N ASN A 87 -11.92 -14.45 -0.97
CA ASN A 87 -11.57 -15.33 0.14
C ASN A 87 -10.33 -16.20 -0.18
N LYS A 88 -9.88 -16.23 -1.42
CA LYS A 88 -8.69 -17.00 -1.84
C LYS A 88 -7.38 -16.30 -1.44
N VAL A 89 -7.24 -16.04 -0.15
CA VAL A 89 -6.05 -15.43 0.46
C VAL A 89 -5.57 -16.29 1.62
N LYS A 90 -4.25 -16.54 1.64
CA LYS A 90 -3.57 -17.10 2.81
C LYS A 90 -2.82 -15.97 3.50
N PHE A 91 -3.24 -15.62 4.70
CA PHE A 91 -2.60 -14.60 5.51
C PHE A 91 -1.45 -15.17 6.32
N THR A 92 -0.31 -14.48 6.33
CA THR A 92 0.88 -14.82 7.12
C THR A 92 1.15 -13.65 8.08
N PRO A 93 0.92 -13.82 9.40
CA PRO A 93 1.25 -12.79 10.37
C PRO A 93 2.76 -12.68 10.54
N LEU A 94 3.29 -11.46 10.37
CA LEU A 94 4.72 -11.16 10.39
C LEU A 94 5.04 -10.04 11.38
N SER A 95 6.17 -10.16 12.08
CA SER A 95 6.73 -9.06 12.86
C SER A 95 7.23 -7.93 11.93
N ALA A 96 7.49 -6.76 12.49
CA ALA A 96 8.08 -5.66 11.72
C ALA A 96 9.47 -6.00 11.16
N LYS A 97 10.22 -6.85 11.86
CA LYS A 97 11.56 -7.29 11.49
C LYS A 97 11.56 -8.33 10.36
N GLU A 98 10.59 -9.26 10.36
CA GLU A 98 10.54 -10.39 9.42
C GLU A 98 9.93 -10.04 8.07
N ARG A 99 9.03 -9.03 8.02
CA ARG A 99 8.16 -8.76 6.86
C ARG A 99 8.89 -8.61 5.54
N PHE A 100 10.04 -7.93 5.52
CA PHE A 100 10.77 -7.69 4.27
C PHE A 100 11.49 -8.95 3.80
N THR A 101 12.04 -9.75 4.71
CA THR A 101 12.65 -11.04 4.37
C THR A 101 11.61 -12.01 3.81
N ALA A 102 10.42 -12.10 4.41
CA ALA A 102 9.34 -12.92 3.90
C ALA A 102 8.89 -12.49 2.48
N LEU A 103 8.87 -11.19 2.19
CA LEU A 103 8.54 -10.70 0.85
C LEU A 103 9.67 -10.99 -0.16
N THR A 104 10.92 -10.66 0.17
CA THR A 104 12.05 -10.83 -0.76
C THR A 104 12.38 -12.30 -1.03
N SER A 105 12.21 -13.19 -0.06
CA SER A 105 12.37 -14.64 -0.24
C SER A 105 11.28 -15.29 -1.08
N GLY A 106 10.15 -14.60 -1.28
CA GLY A 106 9.01 -15.14 -2.00
C GLY A 106 8.09 -16.03 -1.14
N GLU A 107 8.19 -15.96 0.17
CA GLU A 107 7.24 -16.61 1.09
C GLU A 107 5.84 -15.99 0.94
N ILE A 108 5.76 -14.69 0.74
CA ILE A 108 4.53 -13.95 0.45
C ILE A 108 4.61 -13.26 -0.92
N ASP A 109 3.47 -12.97 -1.52
CA ASP A 109 3.36 -12.28 -2.81
C ASP A 109 3.15 -10.77 -2.65
N ILE A 110 2.48 -10.39 -1.57
CA ILE A 110 2.13 -9.03 -1.18
C ILE A 110 2.41 -8.89 0.30
N LEU A 111 3.00 -7.77 0.69
CA LEU A 111 3.05 -7.31 2.07
C LEU A 111 2.06 -6.15 2.22
N SER A 112 0.93 -6.37 2.87
CA SER A 112 -0.04 -5.34 3.26
C SER A 112 -0.13 -5.33 4.78
N ARG A 113 0.69 -4.45 5.41
CA ARG A 113 1.00 -4.52 6.84
C ARG A 113 1.48 -3.17 7.36
N ASN A 114 0.62 -2.16 7.33
CA ASN A 114 0.95 -0.81 7.82
C ASN A 114 2.44 -0.47 7.60
N THR A 115 2.90 -0.57 6.35
CA THR A 115 4.32 -0.42 6.00
C THR A 115 4.58 0.95 5.44
N THR A 116 5.37 1.75 6.15
CA THR A 116 5.74 3.10 5.73
C THR A 116 6.62 3.08 4.49
N TRP A 117 6.23 3.81 3.46
CA TRP A 117 7.03 4.05 2.26
C TRP A 117 8.17 5.01 2.59
N THR A 118 9.40 4.54 2.49
CA THR A 118 10.61 5.33 2.66
C THR A 118 11.57 5.08 1.52
N LEU A 119 12.47 6.05 1.26
CA LEU A 119 13.48 5.92 0.21
C LEU A 119 14.32 4.65 0.37
N SER A 120 14.81 4.37 1.58
CA SER A 120 15.65 3.20 1.83
C SER A 120 14.91 1.88 1.59
N ARG A 121 13.64 1.78 2.00
CA ARG A 121 12.84 0.58 1.77
C ARG A 121 12.53 0.35 0.29
N ASP A 122 12.29 1.43 -0.43
CA ASP A 122 11.95 1.39 -1.86
C ASP A 122 13.18 1.14 -2.75
N ALA A 123 14.31 1.80 -2.45
CA ALA A 123 15.48 1.78 -3.32
C ALA A 123 16.52 0.72 -2.95
N ASP A 124 16.71 0.39 -1.64
CA ASP A 124 17.87 -0.40 -1.21
C ASP A 124 17.61 -1.90 -1.09
N ILE A 125 16.37 -2.33 -0.90
CA ILE A 125 16.07 -3.73 -0.54
C ILE A 125 15.21 -4.48 -1.57
N GLY A 126 15.12 -3.97 -2.81
CA GLY A 126 14.46 -4.67 -3.91
C GLY A 126 12.93 -4.77 -3.75
N LEU A 127 12.32 -3.73 -3.22
CA LEU A 127 10.87 -3.63 -3.00
C LEU A 127 10.27 -2.53 -3.87
N THR A 128 8.97 -2.65 -4.14
CA THR A 128 8.18 -1.62 -4.80
C THR A 128 6.92 -1.35 -3.99
N PHE A 129 6.77 -0.11 -3.54
CA PHE A 129 5.50 0.37 -2.98
C PHE A 129 4.55 0.69 -4.12
N VAL A 130 3.34 0.17 -4.06
CA VAL A 130 2.37 0.30 -5.17
C VAL A 130 1.36 1.43 -4.98
N GLY A 131 1.41 2.10 -3.85
CA GLY A 131 0.54 3.22 -3.50
C GLY A 131 0.48 3.42 -1.99
N VAL A 132 -0.29 4.41 -1.57
CA VAL A 132 -0.57 4.68 -0.15
C VAL A 132 -2.01 4.29 0.12
N ASN A 133 -2.22 3.34 1.04
CA ASN A 133 -3.56 2.95 1.49
C ASN A 133 -3.95 3.61 2.81
N PHE A 134 -3.00 4.25 3.51
CA PHE A 134 -3.29 4.98 4.74
C PHE A 134 -2.22 6.05 5.00
N TYR A 135 -2.63 7.31 5.15
CA TYR A 135 -1.75 8.42 5.55
C TYR A 135 -1.78 8.56 7.05
N ASP A 136 -0.62 8.42 7.68
CA ASP A 136 -0.43 8.48 9.12
C ASP A 136 0.75 9.38 9.51
N GLY A 137 1.00 9.44 10.79
CA GLY A 137 2.16 10.06 11.40
C GLY A 137 2.42 9.43 12.75
N GLN A 138 3.68 9.42 13.19
CA GLN A 138 4.04 8.90 14.49
C GLN A 138 3.67 9.87 15.61
N GLY A 139 3.20 9.30 16.72
CA GLY A 139 2.89 10.04 17.96
C GLY A 139 3.37 9.29 19.19
N PHE A 140 2.93 9.81 20.33
CA PHE A 140 3.18 9.21 21.63
C PHE A 140 1.86 9.01 22.37
N MET A 141 1.76 7.93 23.12
CA MET A 141 0.68 7.66 24.05
C MET A 141 1.22 7.61 25.47
N VAL A 142 0.51 8.22 26.38
CA VAL A 142 0.85 8.27 27.82
C VAL A 142 -0.36 7.94 28.66
N ARG A 143 -0.13 7.55 29.93
CA ARG A 143 -1.22 7.40 30.91
C ARG A 143 -1.69 8.78 31.35
N LYS A 144 -3.01 8.94 31.52
CA LYS A 144 -3.61 10.17 32.07
C LYS A 144 -3.04 10.51 33.46
N SER A 145 -2.76 9.50 34.27
CA SER A 145 -2.18 9.66 35.60
C SER A 145 -0.79 10.31 35.62
N SER A 146 -0.07 10.31 34.49
CA SER A 146 1.23 11.01 34.36
C SER A 146 1.10 12.55 34.36
N GLY A 147 -0.10 13.07 34.07
CA GLY A 147 -0.36 14.50 33.87
C GLY A 147 0.27 15.10 32.62
N ILE A 148 0.91 14.29 31.77
CA ILE A 148 1.52 14.73 30.51
C ILE A 148 0.43 14.89 29.46
N THR A 149 0.37 16.06 28.82
CA THR A 149 -0.59 16.40 27.75
C THR A 149 0.09 16.84 26.46
N SER A 150 1.42 17.00 26.48
CA SER A 150 2.25 17.40 25.34
C SER A 150 3.64 16.81 25.46
N THR A 151 4.26 16.48 24.34
CA THR A 151 5.65 16.01 24.27
C THR A 151 6.66 17.03 24.80
N SER A 152 6.30 18.31 24.89
CA SER A 152 7.12 19.35 25.51
C SER A 152 7.36 19.16 27.02
N GLN A 153 6.54 18.33 27.65
CA GLN A 153 6.64 17.99 29.08
C GLN A 153 7.52 16.76 29.35
N PHE A 154 8.06 16.11 28.32
CA PHE A 154 8.98 14.99 28.49
C PHE A 154 10.27 15.44 29.18
N LYS A 155 10.74 14.63 30.13
CA LYS A 155 11.93 14.92 30.95
C LYS A 155 13.00 13.87 30.70
N ASN A 156 14.24 14.20 31.06
CA ASN A 156 15.34 13.24 31.05
C ASN A 156 15.01 12.00 31.88
N GLY A 157 15.36 10.84 31.35
CA GLY A 157 15.11 9.54 31.97
C GLY A 157 13.75 8.94 31.67
N ILE A 158 12.91 9.58 30.81
CA ILE A 158 11.64 8.99 30.39
C ILE A 158 11.89 7.69 29.61
N SER A 159 11.13 6.64 29.94
CA SER A 159 11.18 5.36 29.21
C SER A 159 10.15 5.30 28.09
N ALA A 160 10.55 4.83 26.90
CA ALA A 160 9.71 4.81 25.72
C ALA A 160 9.68 3.42 25.07
N CYS A 161 8.49 2.81 25.04
CA CYS A 161 8.24 1.54 24.37
C CYS A 161 8.00 1.71 22.87
N THR A 162 8.55 0.79 22.06
CA THR A 162 8.29 0.71 20.62
C THR A 162 8.59 -0.69 20.06
N ASN A 163 8.31 -0.91 18.75
CA ASN A 163 8.72 -2.13 18.05
C ASN A 163 10.05 -1.93 17.32
N ILE A 164 10.94 -2.94 17.41
CA ILE A 164 12.20 -2.97 16.65
C ILE A 164 11.94 -3.13 15.14
N GLY A 165 12.88 -2.65 14.31
CA GLY A 165 12.81 -2.77 12.86
C GLY A 165 11.77 -1.87 12.19
N THR A 166 11.39 -0.79 12.86
CA THR A 166 10.37 0.16 12.40
C THR A 166 10.96 1.53 12.11
N THR A 167 10.28 2.32 11.28
CA THR A 167 10.54 3.77 11.14
C THR A 167 10.36 4.47 12.48
N THR A 168 9.37 4.02 13.26
CA THR A 168 9.01 4.65 14.53
C THR A 168 10.09 4.47 15.62
N GLU A 169 10.87 3.38 15.58
CA GLU A 169 12.07 3.22 16.41
C GLU A 169 13.14 4.27 16.05
N LEU A 170 13.40 4.47 14.76
CA LEU A 170 14.37 5.45 14.27
C LEU A 170 13.93 6.88 14.59
N ASN A 171 12.68 7.22 14.28
CA ASN A 171 12.12 8.54 14.54
C ASN A 171 12.06 8.87 16.04
N MET A 172 11.78 7.90 16.90
CA MET A 172 11.83 8.05 18.36
C MET A 172 13.22 8.50 18.80
N ARG A 173 14.27 7.82 18.35
CA ARG A 173 15.64 8.19 18.64
C ARG A 173 15.96 9.61 18.17
N ASP A 174 15.60 9.93 16.94
CA ASP A 174 15.87 11.22 16.34
C ASP A 174 15.09 12.35 17.04
N PHE A 175 13.85 12.09 17.48
CA PHE A 175 13.05 13.00 18.26
C PHE A 175 13.71 13.35 19.60
N PHE A 176 14.07 12.36 20.39
CA PHE A 176 14.67 12.60 21.71
C PHE A 176 16.04 13.28 21.59
N ASN A 177 16.87 12.85 20.62
CA ASN A 177 18.17 13.48 20.35
C ASN A 177 18.02 14.96 19.95
N SER A 178 17.06 15.26 19.06
CA SER A 178 16.83 16.65 18.61
C SER A 178 16.36 17.60 19.72
N LYS A 179 15.73 17.04 20.76
CA LYS A 179 15.26 17.78 21.93
C LYS A 179 16.30 17.84 23.07
N GLY A 180 17.42 17.12 22.93
CA GLY A 180 18.40 16.99 23.99
C GLY A 180 17.88 16.28 25.26
N ILE A 181 16.89 15.39 25.09
CA ILE A 181 16.28 14.62 26.17
C ILE A 181 16.92 13.23 26.19
N SER A 182 17.57 12.87 27.30
CA SER A 182 17.99 11.50 27.55
C SER A 182 16.76 10.64 27.85
N TYR A 183 16.68 9.47 27.22
CA TYR A 183 15.54 8.56 27.36
C TYR A 183 16.01 7.11 27.44
N GLU A 184 15.16 6.23 27.95
CA GLU A 184 15.40 4.78 28.02
C GLU A 184 14.56 4.11 26.90
N PRO A 185 15.18 3.61 25.81
CA PRO A 185 14.48 2.85 24.78
C PRO A 185 14.14 1.45 25.29
N VAL A 186 12.87 1.05 25.19
CA VAL A 186 12.39 -0.29 25.51
C VAL A 186 11.73 -0.85 24.27
N ALA A 187 12.46 -1.68 23.51
CA ALA A 187 12.02 -2.16 22.20
C ALA A 187 11.76 -3.68 22.21
N PHE A 188 10.68 -4.10 21.57
CA PHE A 188 10.26 -5.48 21.44
C PHE A 188 10.02 -5.87 19.98
N GLU A 189 10.13 -7.14 19.68
CA GLU A 189 9.84 -7.65 18.34
C GLU A 189 8.34 -7.78 18.08
N LYS A 190 7.58 -8.25 19.08
CA LYS A 190 6.12 -8.46 18.96
C LYS A 190 5.34 -7.27 19.48
N ALA A 191 4.27 -6.90 18.76
CA ALA A 191 3.42 -5.78 19.15
C ALA A 191 2.72 -6.00 20.50
N ASP A 192 2.28 -7.23 20.79
CA ASP A 192 1.61 -7.55 22.06
C ASP A 192 2.57 -7.44 23.26
N GLU A 193 3.89 -7.70 23.07
CA GLU A 193 4.90 -7.47 24.11
C GLU A 193 5.07 -5.97 24.42
N VAL A 194 5.01 -5.11 23.40
CA VAL A 194 5.06 -3.65 23.59
C VAL A 194 3.84 -3.19 24.38
N VAL A 195 2.64 -3.64 23.98
CA VAL A 195 1.38 -3.31 24.65
C VAL A 195 1.43 -3.74 26.12
N ALA A 196 1.81 -5.00 26.39
CA ALA A 196 1.90 -5.54 27.74
C ALA A 196 2.92 -4.78 28.61
N ALA A 197 4.10 -4.45 28.06
CA ALA A 197 5.13 -3.70 28.76
C ALA A 197 4.66 -2.27 29.09
N TYR A 198 4.02 -1.59 28.17
CA TYR A 198 3.48 -0.26 28.42
C TYR A 198 2.30 -0.31 29.40
N ASP A 199 1.32 -1.22 29.20
CA ASP A 199 0.14 -1.35 30.04
C ASP A 199 0.51 -1.66 31.51
N SER A 200 1.51 -2.52 31.73
CA SER A 200 2.03 -2.86 33.06
C SER A 200 2.87 -1.76 33.74
N GLY A 201 3.17 -0.67 33.06
CA GLY A 201 3.96 0.44 33.63
C GLY A 201 5.46 0.34 33.45
N ARG A 202 5.96 -0.60 32.66
CA ARG A 202 7.40 -0.72 32.38
C ARG A 202 7.94 0.47 31.56
N CYS A 203 7.07 1.10 30.73
CA CYS A 203 7.42 2.31 30.00
C CYS A 203 6.50 3.46 30.38
N ASP A 204 7.02 4.68 30.40
CA ASP A 204 6.27 5.90 30.64
C ASP A 204 5.41 6.28 29.41
N THR A 205 5.94 6.02 28.22
CA THR A 205 5.27 6.31 26.96
C THR A 205 5.38 5.16 25.96
N TYR A 206 4.38 5.03 25.08
CA TYR A 206 4.40 4.14 23.92
C TYR A 206 4.39 4.97 22.65
N THR A 207 5.26 4.68 21.69
CA THR A 207 5.34 5.39 20.42
C THR A 207 5.28 4.45 19.23
N THR A 208 4.40 4.77 18.30
CA THR A 208 4.23 4.18 16.96
C THR A 208 3.34 5.12 16.15
N ASP A 209 2.85 4.69 14.98
CA ASP A 209 1.85 5.40 14.18
C ASP A 209 0.64 5.78 15.05
N LYS A 210 0.07 6.97 14.90
CA LYS A 210 -1.07 7.43 15.73
C LYS A 210 -2.28 6.54 15.58
N SER A 211 -2.56 6.05 14.37
CA SER A 211 -3.59 5.05 14.15
C SER A 211 -3.30 3.74 14.88
N GLY A 212 -2.02 3.33 14.88
CA GLY A 212 -1.53 2.17 15.63
C GLY A 212 -1.70 2.35 17.14
N LEU A 213 -1.38 3.53 17.69
CA LEU A 213 -1.61 3.84 19.11
C LEU A 213 -3.10 3.75 19.47
N ALA A 214 -3.97 4.33 18.63
CA ALA A 214 -5.42 4.25 18.82
C ALA A 214 -5.93 2.80 18.78
N ALA A 215 -5.44 2.01 17.82
CA ALA A 215 -5.78 0.59 17.68
C ALA A 215 -5.29 -0.24 18.87
N GLN A 216 -4.03 -0.10 19.27
CA GLN A 216 -3.46 -0.86 20.38
C GLN A 216 -4.05 -0.46 21.74
N ARG A 217 -4.49 0.79 21.89
CA ARG A 217 -5.19 1.25 23.10
C ARG A 217 -6.42 0.39 23.38
N THR A 218 -7.14 -0.08 22.36
CA THR A 218 -8.34 -0.94 22.54
C THR A 218 -8.03 -2.29 23.19
N LYS A 219 -6.76 -2.73 23.19
CA LYS A 219 -6.33 -3.99 23.80
C LYS A 219 -5.85 -3.83 25.24
N MET A 220 -5.72 -2.60 25.75
CA MET A 220 -5.22 -2.34 27.10
C MET A 220 -6.27 -2.68 28.16
N SER A 221 -5.82 -2.92 29.38
CA SER A 221 -6.66 -3.25 30.52
C SER A 221 -7.70 -2.16 30.81
N ASN A 222 -7.29 -0.88 30.66
CA ASN A 222 -8.14 0.29 30.88
C ASN A 222 -7.91 1.30 29.72
N PRO A 223 -8.51 1.12 28.54
CA PRO A 223 -8.25 1.98 27.37
C PRO A 223 -8.46 3.47 27.62
N ASP A 224 -9.45 3.82 28.45
CA ASP A 224 -9.79 5.21 28.76
C ASP A 224 -8.78 5.93 29.65
N GLU A 225 -7.88 5.20 30.31
CA GLU A 225 -6.79 5.77 31.13
C GLU A 225 -5.57 6.21 30.27
N HIS A 226 -5.63 6.07 28.96
CA HIS A 226 -4.55 6.40 28.05
C HIS A 226 -4.98 7.48 27.06
N ILE A 227 -4.05 8.39 26.75
CA ILE A 227 -4.25 9.43 25.72
C ILE A 227 -3.12 9.39 24.69
N VAL A 228 -3.48 9.53 23.43
CA VAL A 228 -2.52 9.82 22.34
C VAL A 228 -2.30 11.33 22.35
N LEU A 229 -1.03 11.74 22.48
CA LEU A 229 -0.65 13.16 22.50
C LEU A 229 -0.92 13.82 21.14
N PRO A 230 -1.19 15.14 21.11
CA PRO A 230 -1.59 15.83 19.88
C PRO A 230 -0.47 15.91 18.85
N GLU A 231 0.79 15.93 19.27
CA GLU A 231 1.92 16.11 18.37
C GLU A 231 2.11 14.93 17.43
N THR A 232 2.52 15.24 16.19
CA THR A 232 2.95 14.27 15.19
C THR A 232 4.41 14.54 14.86
N ILE A 233 5.26 13.54 15.01
CA ILE A 233 6.72 13.70 14.90
C ILE A 233 7.32 13.21 13.58
N SER A 234 6.51 12.53 12.74
CA SER A 234 6.94 12.07 11.42
C SER A 234 5.76 11.98 10.44
N LYS A 235 6.09 11.78 9.16
CA LYS A 235 5.15 11.36 8.13
C LYS A 235 5.25 9.86 7.94
N GLU A 236 4.12 9.16 8.01
CA GLU A 236 4.05 7.71 7.81
C GLU A 236 3.03 7.39 6.69
N PRO A 237 3.43 7.53 5.39
CA PRO A 237 2.59 7.06 4.29
C PRO A 237 2.67 5.53 4.24
N LEU A 238 1.60 4.86 4.66
CA LEU A 238 1.52 3.41 4.72
C LEU A 238 1.00 2.86 3.40
N GLY A 239 1.58 1.76 2.93
CA GLY A 239 1.13 1.17 1.68
C GLY A 239 1.51 -0.28 1.47
N PRO A 240 0.81 -0.97 0.56
CA PRO A 240 1.15 -2.33 0.16
C PRO A 240 2.44 -2.34 -0.66
N VAL A 241 3.19 -3.44 -0.51
CA VAL A 241 4.53 -3.61 -1.07
C VAL A 241 4.61 -4.95 -1.80
N VAL A 242 5.31 -4.96 -2.93
CA VAL A 242 5.62 -6.16 -3.72
C VAL A 242 7.13 -6.26 -3.96
N ARG A 243 7.61 -7.43 -4.41
CA ARG A 243 8.99 -7.59 -4.89
C ARG A 243 9.19 -6.82 -6.18
N GLN A 244 10.34 -6.21 -6.36
CA GLN A 244 10.75 -5.66 -7.66
C GLN A 244 10.91 -6.75 -8.72
N GLY A 245 10.77 -6.35 -9.99
CA GLY A 245 11.08 -7.19 -11.14
C GLY A 245 9.88 -7.94 -11.75
N ASP A 246 8.67 -7.77 -11.21
CA ASP A 246 7.43 -8.26 -11.80
C ASP A 246 6.44 -7.11 -12.02
N ALA A 247 6.69 -6.31 -13.05
CA ALA A 247 5.92 -5.08 -13.32
C ALA A 247 4.42 -5.34 -13.53
N VAL A 248 4.03 -6.51 -14.05
CA VAL A 248 2.61 -6.85 -14.21
C VAL A 248 1.96 -7.11 -12.86
N TRP A 249 2.65 -7.82 -11.95
CA TRP A 249 2.15 -8.03 -10.59
C TRP A 249 2.06 -6.72 -9.80
N GLU A 250 3.07 -5.86 -9.94
CA GLU A 250 3.06 -4.52 -9.38
C GLU A 250 1.85 -3.71 -9.85
N ASP A 251 1.58 -3.70 -11.16
CA ASP A 251 0.41 -3.03 -11.74
C ASP A 251 -0.91 -3.64 -11.20
N ILE A 252 -1.02 -4.96 -11.10
CA ILE A 252 -2.23 -5.63 -10.57
C ILE A 252 -2.51 -5.16 -9.13
N VAL A 253 -1.51 -5.16 -8.26
CA VAL A 253 -1.70 -4.76 -6.86
C VAL A 253 -2.01 -3.27 -6.75
N ARG A 254 -1.29 -2.43 -7.52
CA ARG A 254 -1.54 -0.98 -7.61
C ARG A 254 -2.97 -0.68 -8.06
N TRP A 255 -3.40 -1.27 -9.16
CA TRP A 255 -4.72 -1.02 -9.72
C TRP A 255 -5.85 -1.65 -8.90
N SER A 256 -5.57 -2.71 -8.13
CA SER A 256 -6.55 -3.22 -7.18
C SER A 256 -6.83 -2.20 -6.06
N LEU A 257 -5.80 -1.57 -5.50
CA LEU A 257 -5.97 -0.47 -4.53
C LEU A 257 -6.64 0.75 -5.18
N ASN A 258 -6.16 1.17 -6.37
CA ASN A 258 -6.72 2.32 -7.07
C ASN A 258 -8.20 2.12 -7.40
N THR A 259 -8.63 0.91 -7.78
CA THR A 259 -10.03 0.58 -8.01
C THR A 259 -10.90 0.84 -6.78
N MET A 260 -10.42 0.47 -5.58
CA MET A 260 -11.18 0.74 -4.35
C MET A 260 -11.36 2.25 -4.12
N ILE A 261 -10.31 3.03 -4.35
CA ILE A 261 -10.34 4.49 -4.13
C ILE A 261 -11.17 5.18 -5.23
N GLU A 262 -10.96 4.84 -6.49
CA GLU A 262 -11.70 5.43 -7.63
C GLU A 262 -13.19 5.07 -7.59
N ALA A 263 -13.53 3.86 -7.15
CA ALA A 263 -14.93 3.47 -6.95
C ALA A 263 -15.64 4.36 -5.91
N GLU A 264 -14.96 4.72 -4.82
CA GLU A 264 -15.52 5.67 -3.85
C GLU A 264 -15.74 7.04 -4.47
N GLU A 265 -14.79 7.52 -5.28
CA GLU A 265 -14.91 8.82 -5.97
C GLU A 265 -16.14 8.89 -6.86
N TYR A 266 -16.48 7.79 -7.55
CA TYR A 266 -17.68 7.72 -8.40
C TYR A 266 -18.95 7.26 -7.65
N GLY A 267 -18.90 7.10 -6.34
CA GLY A 267 -20.02 6.63 -5.54
C GLY A 267 -20.42 5.19 -5.84
N ILE A 268 -19.50 4.38 -6.37
CA ILE A 268 -19.71 2.95 -6.62
C ILE A 268 -19.34 2.19 -5.36
N ASN A 269 -20.23 1.30 -4.92
CA ASN A 269 -20.04 0.49 -3.73
C ASN A 269 -20.50 -0.96 -3.97
N SER A 270 -20.32 -1.81 -2.97
CA SER A 270 -20.67 -3.23 -3.07
C SER A 270 -22.14 -3.49 -3.40
N ALA A 271 -23.04 -2.60 -2.95
CA ALA A 271 -24.49 -2.76 -3.15
C ALA A 271 -24.95 -2.31 -4.55
N ASN A 272 -24.26 -1.34 -5.19
CA ASN A 272 -24.71 -0.77 -6.46
C ASN A 272 -23.83 -1.17 -7.67
N ALA A 273 -22.72 -1.89 -7.45
CA ALA A 273 -21.72 -2.19 -8.48
C ALA A 273 -22.30 -2.81 -9.77
N ASP A 274 -23.21 -3.79 -9.64
CA ASP A 274 -23.85 -4.42 -10.81
C ASP A 274 -24.71 -3.45 -11.61
N MET A 275 -25.41 -2.54 -10.95
CA MET A 275 -26.24 -1.52 -11.60
C MET A 275 -25.38 -0.54 -12.41
N MET A 276 -24.14 -0.29 -11.98
CA MET A 276 -23.24 0.63 -12.65
C MET A 276 -22.74 0.15 -14.03
N LYS A 277 -22.94 -1.13 -14.37
CA LYS A 277 -22.68 -1.64 -15.73
C LYS A 277 -23.53 -0.94 -16.81
N THR A 278 -24.67 -0.42 -16.43
CA THR A 278 -25.58 0.31 -17.33
C THR A 278 -25.43 1.83 -17.24
N SER A 279 -24.42 2.32 -16.53
CA SER A 279 -24.15 3.75 -16.40
C SER A 279 -23.89 4.40 -17.75
N GLU A 280 -24.36 5.62 -17.94
CA GLU A 280 -24.03 6.42 -19.13
C GLU A 280 -22.66 7.12 -19.02
N ASN A 281 -22.08 7.18 -17.81
CA ASN A 281 -20.76 7.78 -17.61
C ASN A 281 -19.65 6.84 -18.15
N PRO A 282 -18.86 7.27 -19.16
CA PRO A 282 -17.82 6.44 -19.75
C PRO A 282 -16.68 6.08 -18.79
N GLN A 283 -16.42 6.88 -17.77
CA GLN A 283 -15.42 6.58 -16.75
C GLN A 283 -15.89 5.40 -15.87
N ILE A 284 -17.16 5.42 -15.47
CA ILE A 284 -17.78 4.33 -14.72
C ILE A 284 -17.81 3.05 -15.56
N LYS A 285 -18.21 3.14 -16.84
CA LYS A 285 -18.24 1.99 -17.75
C LYS A 285 -16.87 1.31 -17.84
N ARG A 286 -15.80 2.10 -17.98
CA ARG A 286 -14.44 1.57 -18.01
C ARG A 286 -14.04 0.94 -16.68
N LEU A 287 -14.31 1.62 -15.57
CA LEU A 287 -13.97 1.11 -14.24
C LEU A 287 -14.66 -0.21 -13.91
N VAL A 288 -15.92 -0.39 -14.31
CA VAL A 288 -16.67 -1.65 -14.09
C VAL A 288 -16.51 -2.67 -15.21
N GLY A 289 -15.67 -2.41 -16.22
CA GLY A 289 -15.34 -3.34 -17.30
C GLY A 289 -16.42 -3.53 -18.36
N SER A 290 -17.44 -2.66 -18.42
CA SER A 290 -18.49 -2.71 -19.46
C SER A 290 -18.10 -1.97 -20.75
N GLU A 291 -16.97 -1.24 -20.75
CA GLU A 291 -16.39 -0.57 -21.91
C GLU A 291 -14.85 -0.68 -21.87
N GLY A 292 -14.23 -0.94 -23.02
CA GLY A 292 -12.79 -1.09 -23.17
C GLY A 292 -12.27 -2.48 -22.77
N GLU A 293 -10.94 -2.64 -22.80
CA GLU A 293 -10.24 -3.92 -22.52
C GLU A 293 -9.13 -3.71 -21.48
N LEU A 294 -9.41 -2.98 -20.39
CA LEU A 294 -8.40 -2.65 -19.38
C LEU A 294 -7.87 -3.90 -18.65
N GLY A 295 -8.68 -4.94 -18.52
CA GLY A 295 -8.24 -6.21 -17.94
C GLY A 295 -7.10 -6.86 -18.74
N ALA A 296 -7.16 -6.81 -20.07
CA ALA A 296 -6.12 -7.39 -20.93
C ALA A 296 -4.73 -6.75 -20.67
N ALA A 297 -4.66 -5.46 -20.34
CA ALA A 297 -3.40 -4.77 -19.99
C ALA A 297 -2.74 -5.35 -18.73
N LEU A 298 -3.51 -5.97 -17.85
CA LEU A 298 -3.07 -6.62 -16.62
C LEU A 298 -2.99 -8.16 -16.77
N GLY A 299 -3.39 -8.72 -17.92
CA GLY A 299 -3.53 -10.17 -18.11
C GLY A 299 -4.71 -10.77 -17.33
N LEU A 300 -5.76 -9.97 -17.10
CA LEU A 300 -6.98 -10.32 -16.38
C LEU A 300 -8.20 -10.19 -17.29
N ASP A 301 -9.35 -10.72 -16.85
CA ASP A 301 -10.65 -10.49 -17.48
C ASP A 301 -11.11 -9.04 -17.27
N ASN A 302 -11.99 -8.52 -18.12
CA ASN A 302 -12.44 -7.13 -18.04
C ASN A 302 -13.27 -6.81 -16.79
N ASP A 303 -13.88 -7.77 -16.15
CA ASP A 303 -14.68 -7.59 -14.93
C ASP A 303 -13.85 -7.69 -13.62
N TRP A 304 -12.51 -7.71 -13.72
CA TRP A 304 -11.61 -7.81 -12.58
C TRP A 304 -11.88 -6.74 -11.50
N SER A 305 -12.06 -5.50 -11.90
CA SER A 305 -12.33 -4.35 -11.04
C SER A 305 -13.73 -4.40 -10.44
N LEU A 306 -14.74 -4.82 -11.23
CA LEU A 306 -16.08 -5.04 -10.72
C LEU A 306 -16.11 -6.11 -9.63
N ARG A 307 -15.34 -7.20 -9.80
CA ARG A 307 -15.21 -8.24 -8.78
C ARG A 307 -14.66 -7.70 -7.46
N ILE A 308 -13.68 -6.79 -7.51
CA ILE A 308 -13.17 -6.10 -6.32
C ILE A 308 -14.30 -5.35 -5.62
N ILE A 309 -15.00 -4.48 -6.35
CA ILE A 309 -16.03 -3.61 -5.77
C ILE A 309 -17.18 -4.45 -5.18
N LYS A 310 -17.62 -5.50 -5.87
CA LYS A 310 -18.70 -6.37 -5.40
C LYS A 310 -18.35 -7.15 -4.12
N GLN A 311 -17.12 -7.65 -4.03
CA GLN A 311 -16.76 -8.61 -2.97
C GLN A 311 -16.06 -7.94 -1.80
N VAL A 312 -15.36 -6.82 -2.04
CA VAL A 312 -14.61 -6.10 -1.00
C VAL A 312 -15.22 -4.73 -0.73
N GLY A 313 -15.82 -4.10 -1.73
CA GLY A 313 -16.34 -2.74 -1.67
C GLY A 313 -15.30 -1.70 -2.09
N ASN A 314 -15.69 -0.43 -2.02
CA ASN A 314 -14.80 0.69 -2.21
C ASN A 314 -13.96 0.98 -0.95
N TYR A 315 -13.02 1.94 -1.03
CA TYR A 315 -12.15 2.27 0.10
C TYR A 315 -12.93 2.84 1.30
N GLY A 316 -13.97 3.65 1.05
CA GLY A 316 -14.83 4.20 2.11
C GLY A 316 -15.58 3.12 2.89
N GLU A 317 -16.06 2.07 2.20
CA GLU A 317 -16.68 0.91 2.85
C GLU A 317 -15.66 0.14 3.71
N SER A 318 -14.44 -0.06 3.18
CA SER A 318 -13.34 -0.69 3.91
C SER A 318 -12.96 0.10 5.15
N TYR A 319 -12.73 1.41 5.02
CA TYR A 319 -12.42 2.28 6.15
C TYR A 319 -13.54 2.27 7.21
N LYS A 320 -14.79 2.41 6.76
CA LYS A 320 -15.96 2.45 7.65
C LYS A 320 -16.04 1.20 8.52
N ARG A 321 -16.07 0.01 7.91
CA ARG A 321 -16.26 -1.25 8.66
C ARG A 321 -15.07 -1.62 9.54
N ASN A 322 -13.85 -1.28 9.13
CA ASN A 322 -12.65 -1.72 9.83
C ASN A 322 -12.16 -0.70 10.89
N ILE A 323 -12.36 0.59 10.65
CA ILE A 323 -11.77 1.67 11.47
C ILE A 323 -12.81 2.57 12.11
N ALA A 324 -13.72 3.16 11.32
CA ALA A 324 -14.66 4.15 11.84
C ALA A 324 -15.71 3.52 12.78
N ASP A 325 -16.36 2.46 12.34
CA ASP A 325 -17.41 1.76 13.12
C ASP A 325 -16.84 1.05 14.37
N THR A 326 -15.53 0.81 14.41
CA THR A 326 -14.84 0.24 15.58
C THR A 326 -14.45 1.30 16.62
N GLY A 327 -14.60 2.58 16.30
CA GLY A 327 -14.24 3.69 17.18
C GLY A 327 -12.72 3.97 17.26
N ILE A 328 -11.88 3.30 16.46
CA ILE A 328 -10.41 3.52 16.45
C ILE A 328 -10.11 4.94 15.97
N LEU A 329 -10.63 5.31 14.80
CA LEU A 329 -10.51 6.66 14.22
C LEU A 329 -11.81 6.97 13.47
N PRO A 330 -12.79 7.61 14.11
CA PRO A 330 -14.08 7.91 13.47
C PRO A 330 -13.95 8.95 12.35
N ASP A 331 -12.98 9.87 12.46
CA ASP A 331 -12.68 10.86 11.44
C ASP A 331 -11.55 10.36 10.53
N ARG A 332 -11.78 10.41 9.21
CA ARG A 332 -10.81 9.98 8.20
C ARG A 332 -9.66 10.97 8.01
N GLY A 333 -9.89 12.27 8.22
CA GLY A 333 -8.89 13.30 8.02
C GLY A 333 -8.17 13.18 6.65
N PRO A 334 -6.83 13.04 6.63
CA PRO A 334 -6.07 12.86 5.38
C PRO A 334 -6.48 11.63 4.54
N ASN A 335 -7.13 10.64 5.15
CA ASN A 335 -7.58 9.42 4.50
C ASN A 335 -8.94 9.56 3.79
N ASN A 336 -9.49 10.76 3.70
CA ASN A 336 -10.56 11.05 2.77
C ASN A 336 -10.04 11.07 1.32
N ILE A 337 -10.94 10.84 0.36
CA ILE A 337 -10.63 11.07 -1.05
C ILE A 337 -10.42 12.57 -1.33
N TRP A 338 -9.67 12.88 -2.38
CA TRP A 338 -9.29 14.26 -2.71
C TRP A 338 -10.49 15.20 -2.90
N THR A 339 -11.61 14.70 -3.43
CA THR A 339 -12.85 15.48 -3.59
C THR A 339 -13.50 15.86 -2.25
N GLN A 340 -13.10 15.23 -1.16
CA GLN A 340 -13.55 15.50 0.21
C GLN A 340 -12.44 16.12 1.09
N GLY A 341 -11.40 16.66 0.46
CA GLY A 341 -10.31 17.37 1.14
C GLY A 341 -9.23 16.45 1.74
N GLY A 342 -9.21 15.16 1.39
CA GLY A 342 -8.17 14.23 1.80
C GLY A 342 -7.02 14.10 0.78
N LEU A 343 -6.15 13.12 1.01
CA LEU A 343 -4.97 12.85 0.20
C LEU A 343 -5.10 11.60 -0.69
N LEU A 344 -6.19 10.84 -0.57
CA LEU A 344 -6.40 9.70 -1.44
C LEU A 344 -6.79 10.18 -2.85
N TYR A 345 -5.85 10.01 -3.76
CA TYR A 345 -5.94 10.42 -5.15
C TYR A 345 -5.34 9.32 -6.03
N THR A 346 -6.07 8.89 -7.05
CA THR A 346 -5.63 7.85 -7.98
C THR A 346 -5.56 8.36 -9.41
N PRO A 347 -4.66 7.83 -10.24
CA PRO A 347 -4.76 8.03 -11.68
C PRO A 347 -6.05 7.37 -12.22
N PRO A 348 -6.71 7.97 -13.23
CA PRO A 348 -7.96 7.45 -13.77
C PRO A 348 -7.77 6.15 -14.56
N ALA A 349 -8.71 5.21 -14.45
CA ALA A 349 -8.76 3.99 -15.27
C ALA A 349 -9.18 4.32 -16.72
N ARG A 350 -8.17 4.47 -17.62
CA ARG A 350 -8.40 4.81 -19.04
C ARG A 350 -7.47 3.98 -19.95
#